data_423b19973b030dad0e25e8b09999b8db
#
_entry.id   423b19973b030dad0e25e8b09999b8db
#
_cell.length_a   1.000
_cell.length_b   1.000
_cell.length_c   1.000
_cell.angle_alpha   90.00
_cell.angle_beta   90.00
_cell.angle_gamma   90.00
#
_symmetry.space_group_name_H-M   'P 1'
#
loop_
_entity.id
_entity.type
_entity.pdbx_description
1 polymer ?
#
loop_
_entity_poly.entity_id
_entity_poly.type
_entity_poly.pdbx_seq_one_letter_code
_entity_poly.pdbx_strand_id
1 'polypeptide(L)'
;MSGLEINKRPTDIPNSAKKSRKHGKVPGVLYGKTIKNLAFEVGEIELAHEIGINGQHGVLEFSLDGENHKGLIKEIQKDPVTNKIIHLDLEEVRGNEKVISSVPIHYIGEEFLNKKGIVLQKEKDNVKVECSAEVIPKYIDFNVGTGTVGSVYKFGDLEVASEISILDDLNSVIASISYERKTVSDDMDEAQEADIKDVAE
;
A
#
# COMPACT_ATOMS: atom_id res chain seq x y z
N MET A 1 -14.43 23.18 -7.70
CA MET A 1 -13.74 21.93 -7.39
C MET A 1 -13.24 21.38 -8.73
N SER A 2 -11.94 21.43 -8.98
CA SER A 2 -11.36 20.87 -10.22
C SER A 2 -11.28 19.37 -10.02
N GLY A 3 -12.29 18.65 -10.47
CA GLY A 3 -12.26 17.19 -10.50
C GLY A 3 -11.12 16.71 -11.40
N LEU A 4 -10.58 15.55 -11.12
CA LEU A 4 -9.55 14.90 -11.93
C LEU A 4 -10.06 14.69 -13.35
N GLU A 5 -9.38 15.23 -14.35
CA GLU A 5 -9.76 15.06 -15.75
C GLU A 5 -9.05 13.84 -16.34
N ILE A 6 -9.82 12.89 -16.84
CA ILE A 6 -9.33 11.67 -17.47
C ILE A 6 -9.59 11.75 -18.98
N ASN A 7 -8.54 11.51 -19.77
CA ASN A 7 -8.61 11.51 -21.22
C ASN A 7 -8.51 10.10 -21.80
N LYS A 8 -9.31 9.76 -22.79
CA LYS A 8 -9.21 8.48 -23.48
C LYS A 8 -7.87 8.37 -24.20
N ARG A 9 -7.21 7.25 -24.03
CA ARG A 9 -5.93 6.96 -24.68
C ARG A 9 -6.15 5.97 -25.83
N PRO A 10 -5.65 6.29 -27.04
CA PRO A 10 -5.70 5.36 -28.17
C PRO A 10 -4.85 4.12 -27.87
N THR A 11 -5.44 2.95 -28.06
CA THR A 11 -4.76 1.64 -27.88
C THR A 11 -4.05 1.17 -29.15
N ASP A 12 -4.47 1.68 -30.30
CA ASP A 12 -3.97 1.27 -31.62
C ASP A 12 -2.57 1.82 -31.92
N ILE A 13 -2.09 2.79 -31.12
CA ILE A 13 -0.78 3.41 -31.32
C ILE A 13 0.28 2.65 -30.51
N PRO A 14 1.31 2.09 -31.17
CA PRO A 14 2.41 1.44 -30.48
C PRO A 14 3.09 2.38 -29.47
N ASN A 15 3.40 1.86 -28.28
CA ASN A 15 4.06 2.60 -27.21
C ASN A 15 3.28 3.85 -26.71
N SER A 16 1.95 3.91 -26.86
CA SER A 16 1.14 5.05 -26.39
C SER A 16 1.36 5.31 -24.89
N ALA A 17 1.37 4.28 -24.04
CA ALA A 17 1.65 4.41 -22.61
C ALA A 17 3.03 5.01 -22.29
N LYS A 18 4.06 4.65 -23.05
CA LYS A 18 5.41 5.24 -22.91
C LYS A 18 5.42 6.72 -23.31
N LYS A 19 4.63 7.09 -24.32
CA LYS A 19 4.47 8.49 -24.75
C LYS A 19 3.75 9.31 -23.68
N SER A 20 2.64 8.80 -23.11
CA SER A 20 1.92 9.46 -22.02
C SER A 20 2.84 9.78 -20.85
N ARG A 21 3.63 8.79 -20.38
CA ARG A 21 4.59 8.99 -19.27
C ARG A 21 5.68 10.04 -19.59
N LYS A 22 6.14 10.14 -20.83
CA LYS A 22 7.08 11.18 -21.23
C LYS A 22 6.49 12.60 -21.18
N HIS A 23 5.17 12.71 -21.29
CA HIS A 23 4.45 13.98 -21.22
C HIS A 23 3.90 14.30 -19.82
N GLY A 24 4.38 13.60 -18.77
CA GLY A 24 3.92 13.81 -17.39
C GLY A 24 2.50 13.31 -17.13
N LYS A 25 2.04 12.31 -17.91
CA LYS A 25 0.75 11.68 -17.74
C LYS A 25 0.90 10.23 -17.32
N VAL A 26 0.02 9.76 -16.46
CA VAL A 26 -0.07 8.38 -16.01
C VAL A 26 -1.09 7.64 -16.89
N PRO A 27 -0.69 6.57 -17.60
CA PRO A 27 -1.62 5.71 -18.29
C PRO A 27 -2.34 4.79 -17.31
N GLY A 28 -3.61 4.49 -17.58
CA GLY A 28 -4.40 3.58 -16.76
C GLY A 28 -5.45 2.83 -17.57
N VAL A 29 -6.19 1.98 -16.85
CA VAL A 29 -7.34 1.23 -17.35
C VAL A 29 -8.52 1.45 -16.42
N LEU A 30 -9.65 1.82 -17.00
CA LEU A 30 -10.93 1.95 -16.31
C LEU A 30 -11.85 0.80 -16.78
N TYR A 31 -12.40 0.09 -15.84
CA TYR A 31 -13.36 -0.98 -16.10
C TYR A 31 -14.50 -0.94 -15.08
N GLY A 32 -15.63 -1.52 -15.44
CA GLY A 32 -16.79 -1.53 -14.54
C GLY A 32 -18.00 -2.18 -15.21
N LYS A 33 -19.14 -2.09 -14.55
CA LYS A 33 -20.39 -2.67 -15.05
C LYS A 33 -20.94 -1.91 -16.26
N THR A 34 -20.75 -0.59 -16.30
CA THR A 34 -21.27 0.28 -17.35
C THR A 34 -20.22 0.56 -18.41
N ILE A 35 -18.99 0.78 -17.99
CA ILE A 35 -17.87 1.09 -18.89
C ILE A 35 -17.11 -0.20 -19.20
N LYS A 36 -17.11 -0.58 -20.50
CA LYS A 36 -16.21 -1.63 -20.99
C LYS A 36 -14.77 -1.12 -20.89
N ASN A 37 -13.82 -2.03 -20.66
CA ASN A 37 -12.40 -1.73 -20.51
C ASN A 37 -11.94 -0.57 -21.39
N LEU A 38 -11.66 0.57 -20.74
CA LEU A 38 -11.24 1.81 -21.35
C LEU A 38 -9.82 2.13 -20.96
N ALA A 39 -8.93 2.27 -21.93
CA ALA A 39 -7.60 2.81 -21.68
C ALA A 39 -7.66 4.33 -21.59
N PHE A 40 -7.05 4.91 -20.54
CA PHE A 40 -7.04 6.35 -20.30
C PHE A 40 -5.64 6.87 -19.97
N GLU A 41 -5.53 8.18 -19.91
CA GLU A 41 -4.39 8.89 -19.36
C GLU A 41 -4.85 10.06 -18.49
N VAL A 42 -4.10 10.35 -17.43
CA VAL A 42 -4.39 11.39 -16.44
C VAL A 42 -3.12 12.14 -16.07
N GLY A 43 -3.21 13.41 -15.69
CA GLY A 43 -2.05 14.19 -15.23
C GLY A 43 -1.41 13.60 -13.97
N GLU A 44 -0.07 13.46 -13.96
CA GLU A 44 0.66 12.84 -12.82
C GLU A 44 0.52 13.66 -11.54
N ILE A 45 0.59 14.99 -11.64
CA ILE A 45 0.53 15.90 -10.48
C ILE A 45 -0.87 15.91 -9.86
N GLU A 46 -1.89 15.99 -10.70
CA GLU A 46 -3.29 16.00 -10.27
C GLU A 46 -3.66 14.67 -9.62
N LEU A 47 -3.25 13.56 -10.23
CA LEU A 47 -3.44 12.22 -9.68
C LEU A 47 -2.74 12.05 -8.34
N ALA A 48 -1.49 12.49 -8.21
CA ALA A 48 -0.74 12.39 -6.95
C ALA A 48 -1.41 13.18 -5.82
N HIS A 49 -1.98 14.35 -6.14
CA HIS A 49 -2.75 15.15 -5.19
C HIS A 49 -4.01 14.41 -4.70
N GLU A 50 -4.80 13.87 -5.63
CA GLU A 50 -6.02 13.12 -5.29
C GLU A 50 -5.73 11.85 -4.48
N ILE A 51 -4.66 11.11 -4.80
CA ILE A 51 -4.21 9.95 -4.02
C ILE A 51 -3.78 10.37 -2.61
N GLY A 52 -3.14 11.54 -2.46
CA GLY A 52 -2.79 12.11 -1.15
C GLY A 52 -4.02 12.39 -0.28
N ILE A 53 -5.12 12.84 -0.90
CA ILE A 53 -6.38 13.14 -0.20
C ILE A 53 -7.15 11.86 0.12
N ASN A 54 -7.32 10.96 -0.86
CA ASN A 54 -8.24 9.82 -0.78
C ASN A 54 -7.56 8.51 -0.37
N GLY A 55 -6.23 8.47 -0.35
CA GLY A 55 -5.45 7.25 -0.11
C GLY A 55 -5.21 6.43 -1.39
N GLN A 56 -4.37 5.40 -1.27
CA GLN A 56 -3.95 4.57 -2.42
C GLN A 56 -5.02 3.58 -2.90
N HIS A 57 -6.04 3.34 -2.10
CA HIS A 57 -7.14 2.41 -2.37
C HIS A 57 -8.51 3.06 -2.18
N GLY A 58 -8.55 4.39 -2.21
CA GLY A 58 -9.76 5.19 -2.07
C GLY A 58 -10.55 5.31 -3.37
N VAL A 59 -11.68 6.02 -3.29
CA VAL A 59 -12.51 6.36 -4.44
C VAL A 59 -12.09 7.72 -4.98
N LEU A 60 -11.87 7.79 -6.29
CA LEU A 60 -11.59 9.02 -7.02
C LEU A 60 -12.84 9.51 -7.74
N GLU A 61 -13.10 10.81 -7.68
CA GLU A 61 -14.08 11.47 -8.54
C GLU A 61 -13.37 12.07 -9.75
N PHE A 62 -13.83 11.74 -10.95
CA PHE A 62 -13.19 12.20 -12.18
C PHE A 62 -14.21 12.53 -13.26
N SER A 63 -13.82 13.38 -14.20
CA SER A 63 -14.56 13.68 -15.40
C SER A 63 -13.99 12.93 -16.60
N LEU A 64 -14.86 12.24 -17.34
CA LEU A 64 -14.55 11.56 -18.58
C LEU A 64 -15.53 12.02 -19.65
N ASP A 65 -15.03 12.60 -20.75
CA ASP A 65 -15.87 13.15 -21.83
C ASP A 65 -16.93 14.17 -21.35
N GLY A 66 -16.70 14.85 -20.23
CA GLY A 66 -17.62 15.84 -19.65
C GLY A 66 -18.67 15.25 -18.69
N GLU A 67 -18.67 13.95 -18.47
CA GLU A 67 -19.50 13.26 -17.48
C GLU A 67 -18.69 12.94 -16.22
N ASN A 68 -19.32 13.10 -15.04
CA ASN A 68 -18.70 12.80 -13.76
C ASN A 68 -18.89 11.32 -13.39
N HIS A 69 -17.79 10.68 -13.06
CA HIS A 69 -17.74 9.29 -12.64
C HIS A 69 -17.03 9.15 -11.30
N LYS A 70 -17.26 8.03 -10.61
CA LYS A 70 -16.51 7.60 -9.43
C LYS A 70 -15.82 6.28 -9.75
N GLY A 71 -14.55 6.17 -9.36
CA GLY A 71 -13.77 4.96 -9.55
C GLY A 71 -12.97 4.61 -8.32
N LEU A 72 -13.03 3.34 -7.92
CA LEU A 72 -12.19 2.78 -6.88
C LEU A 72 -10.80 2.49 -7.44
N ILE A 73 -9.77 2.94 -6.75
CA ILE A 73 -8.39 2.57 -7.08
C ILE A 73 -8.19 1.10 -6.70
N LYS A 74 -7.99 0.24 -7.69
CA LYS A 74 -7.66 -1.18 -7.47
C LYS A 74 -6.17 -1.41 -7.31
N GLU A 75 -5.39 -0.78 -8.16
CA GLU A 75 -3.94 -0.93 -8.15
C GLU A 75 -3.25 0.35 -8.61
N ILE A 76 -2.17 0.69 -7.92
CA ILE A 76 -1.23 1.75 -8.31
C ILE A 76 0.13 1.10 -8.47
N GLN A 77 0.66 1.10 -9.68
CA GLN A 77 2.03 0.67 -9.93
C GLN A 77 2.97 1.86 -9.85
N LYS A 78 4.02 1.73 -9.05
CA LYS A 78 5.06 2.75 -8.89
C LYS A 78 6.41 2.22 -9.35
N ASP A 79 7.21 3.10 -9.92
CA ASP A 79 8.61 2.82 -10.22
C ASP A 79 9.40 2.71 -8.89
N PRO A 80 10.12 1.60 -8.62
CA PRO A 80 10.77 1.39 -7.33
C PRO A 80 11.94 2.34 -7.06
N VAL A 81 12.50 2.97 -8.08
CA VAL A 81 13.64 3.89 -7.95
C VAL A 81 13.18 5.33 -7.82
N THR A 82 12.26 5.75 -8.70
CA THR A 82 11.80 7.15 -8.78
C THR A 82 10.54 7.43 -7.98
N ASN A 83 9.85 6.38 -7.48
CA ASN A 83 8.53 6.45 -6.83
C ASN A 83 7.41 7.08 -7.68
N LYS A 84 7.66 7.29 -8.98
CA LYS A 84 6.65 7.80 -9.89
C LYS A 84 5.58 6.76 -10.18
N ILE A 85 4.34 7.22 -10.31
CA ILE A 85 3.23 6.35 -10.70
C ILE A 85 3.37 6.01 -12.18
N ILE A 86 3.45 4.72 -12.50
CA ILE A 86 3.61 4.22 -13.88
C ILE A 86 2.34 3.64 -14.47
N HIS A 87 1.40 3.22 -13.64
CA HIS A 87 0.10 2.71 -14.06
C HIS A 87 -0.95 2.88 -12.96
N LEU A 88 -2.21 3.01 -13.37
CA LEU A 88 -3.37 3.13 -12.49
C LEU A 88 -4.52 2.27 -13.01
N ASP A 89 -5.05 1.40 -12.14
CA ASP A 89 -6.24 0.60 -12.39
C ASP A 89 -7.41 1.16 -11.60
N LEU A 90 -8.48 1.53 -12.32
CA LEU A 90 -9.71 2.04 -11.76
C LEU A 90 -10.88 1.11 -12.05
N GLU A 91 -11.65 0.79 -11.03
CA GLU A 91 -12.95 0.13 -11.16
C GLU A 91 -14.07 1.17 -10.96
N GLU A 92 -14.92 1.35 -11.97
CA GLU A 92 -16.11 2.22 -11.85
C GLU A 92 -17.01 1.71 -10.73
N VAL A 93 -17.37 2.59 -9.79
CA VAL A 93 -18.23 2.27 -8.66
C VAL A 93 -19.39 3.25 -8.56
N ARG A 94 -20.53 2.77 -8.06
CA ARG A 94 -21.70 3.61 -7.75
C ARG A 94 -21.81 3.79 -6.24
N GLY A 95 -22.31 4.94 -5.79
CA GLY A 95 -22.23 5.41 -4.41
C GLY A 95 -22.55 4.38 -3.33
N ASN A 96 -23.55 3.55 -3.49
CA ASN A 96 -23.96 2.56 -2.48
C ASN A 96 -23.55 1.12 -2.83
N GLU A 97 -22.64 0.94 -3.78
CA GLU A 97 -22.16 -0.40 -4.14
C GLU A 97 -21.18 -0.93 -3.10
N LYS A 98 -21.36 -2.20 -2.70
CA LYS A 98 -20.35 -2.89 -1.89
C LYS A 98 -19.15 -3.21 -2.76
N VAL A 99 -17.99 -2.82 -2.29
CA VAL A 99 -16.73 -3.01 -2.99
C VAL A 99 -15.71 -3.70 -2.10
N ILE A 100 -14.81 -4.43 -2.72
CA ILE A 100 -13.69 -5.05 -2.05
C ILE A 100 -12.47 -4.19 -2.32
N SER A 101 -11.86 -3.69 -1.24
CA SER A 101 -10.64 -2.87 -1.29
C SER A 101 -9.55 -3.44 -0.39
N SER A 102 -8.31 -3.14 -0.71
CA SER A 102 -7.14 -3.49 0.11
C SER A 102 -6.73 -2.25 0.89
N VAL A 103 -6.95 -2.23 2.19
CA VAL A 103 -6.68 -1.07 3.05
C VAL A 103 -5.38 -1.26 3.81
N PRO A 104 -4.45 -0.27 3.82
CA PRO A 104 -3.21 -0.37 4.55
C PRO A 104 -3.42 -0.33 6.06
N ILE A 105 -2.61 -1.10 6.80
CA ILE A 105 -2.58 -1.12 8.25
C ILE A 105 -1.52 -0.13 8.72
N HIS A 106 -1.90 0.82 9.54
CA HIS A 106 -1.00 1.79 10.14
C HIS A 106 -0.66 1.38 11.58
N TYR A 107 0.55 0.91 11.81
CA TYR A 107 1.02 0.45 13.11
C TYR A 107 1.44 1.63 13.99
N ILE A 108 0.65 1.91 15.04
CA ILE A 108 0.90 2.99 15.99
C ILE A 108 1.72 2.48 17.17
N GLY A 109 2.74 3.23 17.58
CA GLY A 109 3.56 2.89 18.77
C GLY A 109 4.81 2.06 18.47
N GLU A 110 5.15 1.82 17.22
CA GLU A 110 6.37 1.11 16.81
C GLU A 110 7.64 1.80 17.36
N GLU A 111 7.65 3.13 17.43
CA GLU A 111 8.79 3.90 17.97
C GLU A 111 9.09 3.56 19.45
N PHE A 112 8.06 3.23 20.24
CA PHE A 112 8.24 2.82 21.65
C PHE A 112 8.88 1.45 21.77
N LEU A 113 8.59 0.55 20.84
CA LEU A 113 9.20 -0.78 20.79
C LEU A 113 10.67 -0.69 20.43
N ASN A 114 11.00 0.08 19.40
CA ASN A 114 12.38 0.30 18.93
C ASN A 114 13.28 0.87 20.03
N LYS A 115 12.78 1.81 20.87
CA LYS A 115 13.51 2.35 22.01
C LYS A 115 13.87 1.30 23.08
N LYS A 116 13.13 0.19 23.14
CA LYS A 116 13.37 -0.94 24.07
C LYS A 116 14.24 -2.04 23.46
N GLY A 117 14.74 -1.87 22.23
CA GLY A 117 15.49 -2.92 21.50
C GLY A 117 14.59 -4.07 21.04
N ILE A 118 13.32 -3.76 20.82
CA ILE A 118 12.27 -4.69 20.37
C ILE A 118 11.86 -4.30 18.97
N VAL A 119 11.72 -5.27 18.07
CA VAL A 119 11.36 -5.04 16.66
C VAL A 119 9.98 -5.62 16.37
N LEU A 120 9.17 -4.84 15.66
CA LEU A 120 7.90 -5.31 15.09
C LEU A 120 8.19 -5.95 13.73
N GLN A 121 7.93 -7.24 13.63
CA GLN A 121 7.98 -7.97 12.36
C GLN A 121 6.59 -7.90 11.72
N LYS A 122 6.46 -7.17 10.62
CA LYS A 122 5.21 -7.02 9.85
C LYS A 122 5.14 -8.13 8.82
N GLU A 123 4.14 -8.98 8.91
CA GLU A 123 3.85 -10.04 7.94
C GLU A 123 2.88 -9.55 6.87
N LYS A 124 1.99 -8.62 7.25
CA LYS A 124 1.00 -8.04 6.37
C LYS A 124 0.91 -6.53 6.57
N ASP A 125 0.98 -5.80 5.47
CA ASP A 125 0.84 -4.34 5.45
C ASP A 125 -0.56 -3.88 5.07
N ASN A 126 -1.38 -4.78 4.51
CA ASN A 126 -2.72 -4.46 4.03
C ASN A 126 -3.72 -5.54 4.47
N VAL A 127 -4.99 -5.15 4.60
CA VAL A 127 -6.13 -6.03 4.87
C VAL A 127 -7.19 -5.85 3.79
N LYS A 128 -7.75 -6.97 3.30
CA LYS A 128 -8.89 -6.95 2.37
C LYS A 128 -10.18 -6.75 3.15
N VAL A 129 -10.90 -5.70 2.79
CA VAL A 129 -12.18 -5.37 3.40
C VAL A 129 -13.28 -5.25 2.35
N GLU A 130 -14.50 -5.60 2.75
CA GLU A 130 -15.72 -5.32 2.01
C GLU A 130 -16.48 -4.23 2.74
N CYS A 131 -16.77 -3.13 2.07
CA CYS A 131 -17.54 -2.01 2.60
C CYS A 131 -18.27 -1.26 1.47
N SER A 132 -19.10 -0.29 1.82
CA SER A 132 -19.64 0.65 0.83
C SER A 132 -18.54 1.55 0.28
N ALA A 133 -18.59 1.88 -1.02
CA ALA A 133 -17.63 2.76 -1.67
C ALA A 133 -17.46 4.13 -0.99
N GLU A 134 -18.47 4.60 -0.24
CA GLU A 134 -18.43 5.88 0.49
C GLU A 134 -17.71 5.81 1.82
N VAL A 135 -17.53 4.61 2.39
CA VAL A 135 -17.04 4.39 3.78
C VAL A 135 -15.64 3.77 3.79
N ILE A 136 -14.97 3.68 2.64
CA ILE A 136 -13.63 3.11 2.56
C ILE A 136 -12.65 3.95 3.40
N PRO A 137 -12.01 3.39 4.45
CA PRO A 137 -11.03 4.11 5.25
C PRO A 137 -9.71 4.23 4.48
N LYS A 138 -8.96 5.31 4.71
CA LYS A 138 -7.63 5.50 4.12
C LYS A 138 -6.60 4.51 4.67
N TYR A 139 -6.72 4.17 5.94
CA TYR A 139 -5.89 3.23 6.67
C TYR A 139 -6.67 2.71 7.89
N ILE A 140 -6.23 1.60 8.44
CA ILE A 140 -6.72 1.06 9.71
C ILE A 140 -5.61 1.20 10.73
N ASP A 141 -5.88 1.97 11.78
CA ASP A 141 -4.94 2.15 12.88
C ASP A 141 -4.89 0.92 13.76
N PHE A 142 -3.68 0.43 14.04
CA PHE A 142 -3.44 -0.68 14.92
C PHE A 142 -2.36 -0.34 15.96
N ASN A 143 -2.72 -0.31 17.24
CA ASN A 143 -1.81 0.05 18.32
C ASN A 143 -0.99 -1.15 18.80
N VAL A 144 0.32 -1.11 18.57
CA VAL A 144 1.30 -2.12 19.01
C VAL A 144 2.14 -1.69 20.19
N GLY A 145 2.01 -0.44 20.66
CA GLY A 145 2.89 0.17 21.68
C GLY A 145 2.84 -0.49 23.05
N THR A 146 1.78 -1.22 23.37
CA THR A 146 1.60 -1.98 24.63
C THR A 146 2.09 -3.42 24.54
N GLY A 147 2.55 -3.86 23.36
CA GLY A 147 2.98 -5.22 23.13
C GLY A 147 4.28 -5.56 23.85
N THR A 148 4.47 -6.85 24.14
CA THR A 148 5.66 -7.44 24.72
C THR A 148 6.30 -8.42 23.76
N VAL A 149 7.56 -8.76 23.97
CA VAL A 149 8.26 -9.77 23.17
C VAL A 149 7.51 -11.10 23.22
N GLY A 150 7.28 -11.67 22.04
CA GLY A 150 6.46 -12.89 21.88
C GLY A 150 4.98 -12.60 21.59
N SER A 151 4.52 -11.34 21.63
CA SER A 151 3.17 -10.99 21.20
C SER A 151 3.00 -11.25 19.71
N VAL A 152 1.86 -11.86 19.36
CA VAL A 152 1.46 -12.15 17.99
C VAL A 152 0.09 -11.50 17.76
N TYR A 153 -0.02 -10.71 16.72
CA TYR A 153 -1.25 -10.01 16.35
C TYR A 153 -1.86 -10.62 15.09
N LYS A 154 -3.19 -10.71 15.09
CA LYS A 154 -3.98 -11.34 14.03
C LYS A 154 -4.96 -10.34 13.43
N PHE A 155 -5.52 -10.65 12.26
CA PHE A 155 -6.58 -9.81 11.66
C PHE A 155 -7.80 -9.67 12.57
N GLY A 156 -8.12 -10.67 13.42
CA GLY A 156 -9.21 -10.60 14.39
C GLY A 156 -9.01 -9.58 15.50
N ASP A 157 -7.79 -9.07 15.70
CA ASP A 157 -7.46 -8.05 16.69
C ASP A 157 -7.61 -6.62 16.15
N LEU A 158 -7.92 -6.47 14.85
CA LEU A 158 -8.15 -5.16 14.23
C LEU A 158 -9.52 -4.61 14.62
N GLU A 159 -9.54 -3.39 15.12
CA GLU A 159 -10.77 -2.65 15.39
C GLU A 159 -11.22 -1.94 14.10
N VAL A 160 -12.33 -2.41 13.53
CA VAL A 160 -12.92 -1.83 12.32
C VAL A 160 -14.35 -1.34 12.62
N ALA A 161 -14.81 -0.35 11.85
CA ALA A 161 -16.19 0.12 11.96
C ALA A 161 -17.19 -1.01 11.59
N SER A 162 -18.38 -0.96 12.16
CA SER A 162 -19.43 -1.98 11.96
C SER A 162 -19.86 -2.16 10.50
N GLU A 163 -19.59 -1.17 9.65
CA GLU A 163 -19.91 -1.16 8.22
C GLU A 163 -18.83 -1.81 7.35
N ILE A 164 -17.70 -2.18 7.96
CA ILE A 164 -16.53 -2.76 7.28
C ILE A 164 -16.43 -4.23 7.69
N SER A 165 -16.41 -5.12 6.70
CA SER A 165 -16.21 -6.55 6.89
C SER A 165 -14.82 -6.96 6.43
N ILE A 166 -14.04 -7.62 7.29
CA ILE A 166 -12.73 -8.18 6.93
C ILE A 166 -12.97 -9.48 6.15
N LEU A 167 -12.36 -9.60 4.97
CA LEU A 167 -12.44 -10.79 4.11
C LEU A 167 -11.26 -11.74 4.30
N ASP A 168 -10.15 -11.26 4.85
CA ASP A 168 -9.00 -12.09 5.16
C ASP A 168 -9.29 -13.02 6.35
N ASP A 169 -8.56 -14.14 6.44
CA ASP A 169 -8.70 -15.07 7.55
C ASP A 169 -8.31 -14.40 8.88
N LEU A 170 -9.29 -14.26 9.78
CA LEU A 170 -9.15 -13.61 11.09
C LEU A 170 -8.06 -14.23 11.97
N ASN A 171 -7.69 -15.49 11.74
CA ASN A 171 -6.61 -16.18 12.47
C ASN A 171 -5.21 -15.95 11.87
N SER A 172 -5.12 -15.40 10.67
CA SER A 172 -3.83 -15.09 10.04
C SER A 172 -3.10 -14.00 10.81
N VAL A 173 -1.79 -14.19 10.94
CA VAL A 173 -0.90 -13.24 11.64
C VAL A 173 -0.64 -12.03 10.75
N ILE A 174 -0.77 -10.84 11.35
CA ILE A 174 -0.45 -9.56 10.72
C ILE A 174 0.90 -9.02 11.14
N ALA A 175 1.26 -9.22 12.41
CA ALA A 175 2.55 -8.79 12.94
C ALA A 175 2.94 -9.61 14.17
N SER A 176 4.23 -9.67 14.48
CA SER A 176 4.77 -10.27 15.70
C SER A 176 5.87 -9.40 16.29
N ILE A 177 6.04 -9.47 17.60
CA ILE A 177 7.06 -8.72 18.33
C ILE A 177 8.20 -9.66 18.73
N SER A 178 9.43 -9.32 18.31
CA SER A 178 10.64 -10.08 18.62
C SER A 178 11.78 -9.19 19.13
N TYR A 179 12.82 -9.80 19.70
CA TYR A 179 14.06 -9.07 19.99
C TYR A 179 14.80 -8.74 18.69
N GLU A 180 15.45 -7.58 18.66
CA GLU A 180 16.42 -7.27 17.63
C GLU A 180 17.58 -8.27 17.70
N ARG A 181 17.78 -9.09 16.65
CA ARG A 181 19.00 -9.89 16.52
C ARG A 181 20.14 -8.97 16.14
N LYS A 182 21.03 -8.67 17.09
CA LYS A 182 22.33 -8.10 16.74
C LYS A 182 23.10 -9.20 16.01
N THR A 183 23.29 -9.08 14.73
CA THR A 183 24.34 -9.80 14.00
C THR A 183 25.67 -9.30 14.58
N VAL A 184 26.27 -10.09 15.46
CA VAL A 184 27.69 -9.93 15.78
C VAL A 184 28.42 -10.26 14.49
N SER A 185 28.98 -9.25 13.84
CA SER A 185 29.93 -9.47 12.75
C SER A 185 31.09 -10.27 13.32
N ASP A 186 31.45 -11.34 12.64
CA ASP A 186 32.59 -12.22 12.96
C ASP A 186 33.96 -11.49 12.84
N ASP A 187 34.18 -10.48 13.67
CA ASP A 187 35.48 -9.81 13.80
C ASP A 187 36.30 -10.36 15.00
N MET A 188 36.02 -11.60 15.45
CA MET A 188 36.73 -12.20 16.58
C MET A 188 37.60 -13.43 16.22
N ASP A 189 37.95 -13.67 14.96
CA ASP A 189 38.82 -14.82 14.60
C ASP A 189 40.29 -14.46 14.38
N GLU A 190 40.73 -13.22 14.60
CA GLU A 190 42.18 -12.88 14.48
C GLU A 190 42.96 -12.73 15.80
N ALA A 191 42.30 -12.84 16.98
CA ALA A 191 42.97 -12.61 18.26
C ALA A 191 43.43 -13.90 18.99
N GLN A 192 43.15 -15.10 18.48
CA GLN A 192 43.55 -16.36 19.15
C GLN A 192 44.66 -17.15 18.45
N GLU A 193 45.19 -16.72 17.30
CA GLU A 193 46.39 -17.37 16.69
C GLU A 193 47.72 -16.76 17.10
N ALA A 194 47.75 -15.66 17.86
CA ALA A 194 48.99 -15.02 18.29
C ALA A 194 49.60 -15.61 19.57
N ASP A 195 48.81 -16.29 20.44
CA ASP A 195 49.30 -16.77 21.75
C ASP A 195 49.78 -18.23 21.74
N ILE A 196 49.80 -18.93 20.62
CA ILE A 196 50.28 -20.34 20.56
C ILE A 196 51.72 -20.43 20.02
N LYS A 197 52.34 -19.35 19.56
CA LYS A 197 53.72 -19.40 19.02
C LYS A 197 54.83 -19.10 19.99
N ASP A 198 54.54 -18.65 21.21
CA ASP A 198 55.58 -18.28 22.21
C ASP A 198 55.80 -19.33 23.31
N VAL A 199 55.27 -20.55 23.18
CA VAL A 199 55.49 -21.61 24.20
C VAL A 199 56.27 -22.83 23.63
N ALA A 200 56.94 -22.65 22.48
CA ALA A 200 57.77 -23.69 21.91
C ALA A 200 59.15 -23.16 21.47
N GLU A 201 59.96 -22.67 22.45
CA GLU A 201 61.42 -22.63 22.46
C GLU A 201 61.96 -22.93 23.86
#